data_0090710661a3fe868df0ce86ed6dfcbd
#
_entry.id   0090710661a3fe868df0ce86ed6dfcbd
#
_cell.length_a   1.000
_cell.length_b   1.000
_cell.length_c   1.000
_cell.angle_alpha   90.00
_cell.angle_beta   90.00
_cell.angle_gamma   90.00
#
_symmetry.space_group_name_H-M   'P 1'
#
loop_
_entity.id
_entity.type
_entity.pdbx_description
1 polymer ?
#
loop_
_entity_poly.entity_id
_entity_poly.type
_entity_poly.pdbx_seq_one_letter_code
_entity_poly.pdbx_strand_id
1 'polypeptide(L)' 'MALINDFQPVSSDAQRLHGPVTCGYRTFTVDGQRVLQLDTYGSDERKIQGKISQSIQLDIDGARNLLKILEDAFPTLAR' A
#
# COMPACT_ATOMS: atom_id res chain seq x y z
N MET A 1 0.57 6.45 -9.88
CA MET A 1 -0.75 6.06 -9.41
C MET A 1 -1.20 4.80 -10.11
N ALA A 2 -1.69 3.86 -9.36
CA ALA A 2 -2.04 2.57 -9.93
C ALA A 2 -3.05 1.84 -9.07
N LEU A 3 -3.92 1.10 -9.73
CA LEU A 3 -4.78 0.14 -9.06
C LEU A 3 -4.10 -1.22 -9.14
N ILE A 4 -3.83 -1.81 -8.00
CA ILE A 4 -3.14 -3.09 -7.92
C ILE A 4 -4.15 -4.18 -7.64
N ASN A 5 -4.26 -5.12 -8.56
CA ASN A 5 -5.15 -6.27 -8.37
C ASN A 5 -4.40 -7.59 -8.47
N ASP A 6 -3.09 -7.55 -8.63
CA ASP A 6 -2.28 -8.75 -8.74
C ASP A 6 -0.89 -8.46 -8.21
N PHE A 7 -0.26 -9.45 -7.58
CA PHE A 7 1.09 -9.34 -7.05
C PHE A 7 1.91 -10.51 -7.57
N GLN A 8 3.13 -10.22 -7.96
CA GLN A 8 4.06 -11.25 -8.42
C GLN A 8 5.36 -11.12 -7.66
N PRO A 9 5.95 -12.24 -7.21
CA PRO A 9 7.23 -12.18 -6.53
C PRO A 9 8.33 -11.76 -7.50
N VAL A 10 9.28 -11.01 -6.99
CA VAL A 10 10.41 -10.58 -7.82
C VAL A 10 11.70 -10.94 -7.11
N SER A 11 12.75 -11.16 -7.90
CA SER A 11 14.09 -11.38 -7.39
C SER A 11 14.88 -10.10 -7.51
N SER A 12 15.39 -9.62 -6.41
CA SER A 12 16.18 -8.40 -6.42
C SER A 12 17.13 -8.40 -5.24
N ASP A 13 18.32 -7.87 -5.47
CA ASP A 13 19.30 -7.69 -4.40
C ASP A 13 19.15 -6.33 -3.72
N ALA A 14 18.22 -5.51 -4.19
CA ALA A 14 18.05 -4.19 -3.61
C ALA A 14 17.42 -4.32 -2.24
N GLN A 15 18.17 -4.01 -1.21
CA GLN A 15 17.72 -4.17 0.17
C GLN A 15 18.06 -2.90 0.94
N ARG A 16 17.40 -1.82 0.57
CA ARG A 16 17.69 -0.55 1.19
C ARG A 16 16.49 -0.08 1.98
N LEU A 17 16.71 0.25 3.24
CA LEU A 17 15.66 0.75 4.09
C LEU A 17 15.51 2.26 3.85
N HIS A 18 14.29 2.70 3.65
CA HIS A 18 13.98 4.11 3.46
C HIS A 18 13.56 4.74 4.78
N GLY A 19 13.56 6.06 4.81
CA GLY A 19 13.10 6.78 5.99
C GLY A 19 11.62 6.57 6.23
N PRO A 20 11.19 6.60 7.47
CA PRO A 20 9.78 6.39 7.80
C PRO A 20 8.93 7.60 7.44
N VAL A 21 7.73 7.34 6.98
CA VAL A 21 6.76 8.39 6.66
C VAL A 21 5.38 7.92 7.10
N THR A 22 4.47 8.88 7.22
CA THR A 22 3.07 8.55 7.47
C THR A 22 2.39 8.31 6.13
N CYS A 23 1.56 7.28 6.09
CA CYS A 23 0.76 6.97 4.92
C CYS A 23 -0.70 7.26 5.22
N GLY A 24 -1.33 8.08 4.41
CA GLY A 24 -2.76 8.29 4.52
C GLY A 24 -3.50 7.16 3.84
N TYR A 25 -4.71 6.87 4.31
CA TYR A 25 -5.53 5.87 3.65
C TYR A 25 -6.98 6.27 3.71
N ARG A 26 -7.73 5.81 2.72
CA ARG A 26 -9.16 6.04 2.68
C ARG A 26 -9.81 4.98 1.82
N THR A 27 -11.11 4.79 2.02
CA THR A 27 -11.86 3.85 1.21
C THR A 27 -13.00 4.58 0.53
N PHE A 28 -13.39 4.09 -0.64
CA PHE A 28 -14.52 4.63 -1.36
C PHE A 28 -15.03 3.57 -2.33
N THR A 29 -16.18 3.84 -2.91
CA THR A 29 -16.81 2.90 -3.85
C THR A 29 -17.07 3.61 -5.16
N VAL A 30 -16.69 2.96 -6.26
CA VAL A 30 -16.92 3.47 -7.60
C VAL A 30 -17.57 2.35 -8.41
N ASP A 31 -18.74 2.60 -8.95
CA ASP A 31 -19.45 1.62 -9.79
C ASP A 31 -19.58 0.27 -9.06
N GLY A 32 -19.92 0.34 -7.78
CA GLY A 32 -20.11 -0.87 -7.00
C GLY A 32 -18.83 -1.54 -6.53
N GLN A 33 -17.68 -1.01 -6.90
CA GLN A 33 -16.39 -1.58 -6.53
C GLN A 33 -15.79 -0.81 -5.37
N ARG A 34 -15.50 -1.52 -4.29
CA ARG A 34 -14.87 -0.92 -3.10
C ARG A 34 -13.38 -0.82 -3.33
N VAL A 35 -12.81 0.32 -3.00
CA VAL A 35 -11.39 0.61 -3.22
C VAL A 35 -10.76 1.12 -1.93
N LEU A 36 -9.56 0.64 -1.64
CA LEU A 36 -8.71 1.21 -0.60
C LEU A 36 -7.61 1.98 -1.30
N GLN A 37 -7.43 3.23 -0.92
CA GLN A 37 -6.36 4.06 -1.46
C GLN A 37 -5.35 4.41 -0.39
N LEU A 38 -4.07 4.27 -0.72
CA LEU A 38 -2.95 4.60 0.15
C LEU A 38 -2.18 5.74 -0.49
N ASP A 39 -1.94 6.80 0.28
CA ASP A 39 -1.23 7.98 -0.22
C ASP A 39 0.00 8.24 0.64
N THR A 40 1.15 8.44 0.01
CA THR A 40 2.33 8.87 0.74
C THR A 40 2.61 10.34 0.42
N TYR A 41 3.36 10.97 1.29
CA TYR A 41 3.69 12.38 1.19
C TYR A 41 5.19 12.54 1.17
N GLY A 42 5.67 13.72 0.86
CA GLY A 42 7.09 13.94 0.78
C GLY A 42 7.80 13.56 2.08
N SER A 43 9.04 13.13 1.98
CA SER A 43 9.79 12.65 3.14
C SER A 43 9.98 13.71 4.21
N ASP A 44 9.87 14.97 3.87
CA ASP A 44 9.96 16.05 4.85
C ASP A 44 8.66 16.27 5.59
N GLU A 45 7.61 15.61 5.16
CA GLU A 45 6.28 15.80 5.73
C GLU A 45 6.09 14.81 6.85
N ARG A 46 5.94 15.29 8.04
CA ARG A 46 5.69 14.41 9.16
C ARG A 46 4.21 14.25 9.44
N LYS A 47 3.41 15.08 8.81
CA LYS A 47 1.96 15.07 9.00
C LYS A 47 1.30 14.86 7.66
N ILE A 48 0.07 14.40 7.70
CA ILE A 48 -0.71 14.24 6.50
C ILE A 48 -1.16 15.60 6.05
N GLN A 49 -0.40 16.22 5.20
CA GLN A 49 -0.73 17.52 4.63
C GLN A 49 0.19 17.74 3.45
N GLY A 50 -0.13 18.71 2.65
CA GLY A 50 0.68 19.00 1.49
C GLY A 50 0.37 18.06 0.36
N LYS A 51 1.31 17.97 -0.55
CA LYS A 51 1.08 17.21 -1.78
C LYS A 51 1.30 15.73 -1.60
N ILE A 52 0.41 14.96 -2.21
CA ILE A 52 0.59 13.51 -2.28
C ILE A 52 1.76 13.21 -3.21
N SER A 53 2.70 12.41 -2.73
CA SER A 53 3.85 12.01 -3.50
C SER A 53 3.53 10.80 -4.38
N GLN A 54 2.89 9.81 -3.82
CA GLN A 54 2.51 8.59 -4.53
C GLN A 54 1.18 8.09 -4.02
N SER A 55 0.44 7.46 -4.91
CA SER A 55 -0.83 6.84 -4.55
C SER A 55 -0.91 5.45 -5.15
N ILE A 56 -1.41 4.51 -4.40
CA ILE A 56 -1.78 3.22 -4.94
C ILE A 56 -3.18 2.87 -4.45
N GLN A 57 -3.87 2.09 -5.24
CA GLN A 57 -5.21 1.62 -4.89
C GLN A 57 -5.21 0.11 -4.93
N LEU A 58 -6.07 -0.47 -4.11
CA LEU A 58 -6.28 -1.91 -4.06
C LEU A 58 -7.77 -2.17 -4.20
N ASP A 59 -8.11 -3.12 -5.07
CA ASP A 59 -9.46 -3.65 -5.07
C ASP A 59 -9.47 -4.89 -4.16
N ILE A 60 -10.59 -5.59 -4.11
CA ILE A 60 -10.69 -6.75 -3.21
C ILE A 60 -9.69 -7.84 -3.57
N ASP A 61 -9.42 -8.02 -4.86
CA ASP A 61 -8.46 -9.05 -5.27
C ASP A 61 -7.04 -8.67 -4.87
N GLY A 62 -6.66 -7.41 -5.08
CA GLY A 62 -5.36 -6.92 -4.64
C GLY A 62 -5.21 -7.00 -3.14
N ALA A 63 -6.25 -6.64 -2.41
CA ALA A 63 -6.22 -6.69 -0.95
C ALA A 63 -6.08 -8.13 -0.45
N ARG A 64 -6.79 -9.07 -1.08
CA ARG A 64 -6.71 -10.47 -0.70
C ARG A 64 -5.30 -11.02 -0.90
N ASN A 65 -4.69 -10.68 -2.03
CA ASN A 65 -3.31 -11.06 -2.30
C ASN A 65 -2.35 -10.46 -1.29
N LEU A 66 -2.51 -9.17 -1.03
CA LEU A 66 -1.61 -8.48 -0.10
C LEU A 66 -1.73 -9.05 1.31
N LEU A 67 -2.93 -9.43 1.73
CA LEU A 67 -3.12 -10.01 3.04
C LEU A 67 -2.29 -11.27 3.21
N LYS A 68 -2.28 -12.14 2.20
CA LYS A 68 -1.48 -13.36 2.25
C LYS A 68 0.02 -13.04 2.28
N ILE A 69 0.43 -12.07 1.50
CA ILE A 69 1.84 -11.65 1.48
C ILE A 69 2.24 -11.12 2.85
N LEU A 70 1.37 -10.33 3.47
CA LEU A 70 1.64 -9.79 4.79
C LEU A 70 1.79 -10.89 5.83
N GLU A 71 0.91 -11.88 5.79
CA GLU A 71 0.96 -12.98 6.75
C GLU A 71 2.23 -13.81 6.56
N ASP A 72 2.65 -14.01 5.31
CA ASP A 72 3.87 -14.75 5.04
C ASP A 72 5.13 -13.97 5.44
N ALA A 73 5.14 -12.68 5.17
CA ALA A 73 6.29 -11.84 5.50
C ALA A 73 6.43 -11.59 7.00
N PHE A 74 5.31 -11.51 7.70
CA PHE A 74 5.30 -11.22 9.13
C PHE A 74 4.44 -12.26 9.85
N PRO A 75 5.00 -13.43 10.11
CA PRO A 75 4.19 -14.54 10.68
C PRO A 75 3.48 -14.20 11.99
N THR A 76 4.07 -13.33 12.80
CA THR A 76 3.44 -12.99 14.06
C THR A 76 2.20 -12.12 13.89
N LEU A 77 2.03 -11.57 12.72
CA LEU A 77 0.87 -10.74 12.41
C LEU A 77 -0.39 -11.58 12.26
N ALA A 78 -0.25 -12.80 11.76
CA ALA A 78 -1.42 -13.65 11.46
C ALA A 78 -1.90 -14.32 12.70
N ARG A 79 -1.76 -14.48 13.61
CA ARG A 79 -2.30 -15.04 14.82
C ARG A 79 -3.24 -16.10 14.64
#